data_b97d3138aa4680ecc727b2b4edb4fca8
#
_entry.id   b97d3138aa4680ecc727b2b4edb4fca8
#
_cell.length_a   1.000
_cell.length_b   1.000
_cell.length_c   1.000
_cell.angle_alpha   90.00
_cell.angle_beta   90.00
_cell.angle_gamma   90.00
#
_symmetry.space_group_name_H-M   'P 1'
#
loop_
_entity.id
_entity.type
_entity.pdbx_description
1 polymer ?
#
loop_
_entity_poly.entity_id
_entity_poly.type
_entity_poly.pdbx_seq_one_letter_code
_entity_poly.pdbx_strand_id
1 'polypeptide(L)'
;MPEVREAERVQISGGVVVGDDGSVPSRGAVVWAAKDAARRGVTLHVLQAWSITSAPRPASWTPGYVPALPDWEAAVVEKLGARCTDLLADTAGVVVEVHAVHDRPARALIEASRGADLVVVGTRGRGGFAGLVLGSVAEQVVRHAYCPVTVVREQVHHD
;
A
#
# COMPACT_ATOMS: atom_id res chain seq x y z
N MET A 1 11.56 3.06 16.08
CA MET A 1 11.30 2.12 14.96
C MET A 1 9.81 1.80 14.92
N PRO A 2 9.20 1.79 13.76
CA PRO A 2 7.82 1.29 13.65
C PRO A 2 7.79 -0.21 13.93
N GLU A 3 6.69 -0.69 14.48
CA GLU A 3 6.43 -2.11 14.58
C GLU A 3 5.73 -2.56 13.30
N VAL A 4 6.40 -3.37 12.49
CA VAL A 4 5.85 -3.87 11.22
C VAL A 4 5.40 -5.32 11.42
N ARG A 5 4.14 -5.59 11.13
CA ARG A 5 3.53 -6.91 11.24
C ARG A 5 2.99 -7.39 9.90
N GLU A 6 3.09 -8.69 9.68
CA GLU A 6 2.43 -9.36 8.55
C GLU A 6 1.03 -9.79 8.98
N ALA A 7 0.05 -9.49 8.15
CA ALA A 7 -1.33 -9.90 8.41
C ALA A 7 -1.66 -11.18 7.64
N GLU A 8 -2.16 -12.19 8.33
CA GLU A 8 -2.57 -13.45 7.70
C GLU A 8 -3.78 -13.30 6.78
N ARG A 9 -4.63 -12.32 7.07
CA ARG A 9 -5.81 -11.97 6.27
C ARG A 9 -6.01 -10.47 6.26
N VAL A 10 -6.52 -9.96 5.16
CA VAL A 10 -6.90 -8.54 5.08
C VAL A 10 -8.20 -8.34 5.86
N GLN A 11 -8.05 -8.09 7.15
CA GLN A 11 -9.14 -7.66 8.02
C GLN A 11 -8.78 -6.31 8.58
N ILE A 12 -9.53 -5.29 8.17
CA ILE A 12 -9.31 -3.93 8.60
C ILE A 12 -10.48 -3.49 9.46
N SER A 13 -10.17 -3.16 10.70
CA SER A 13 -11.11 -2.65 11.68
C SER A 13 -10.53 -1.38 12.28
N GLY A 14 -10.90 -0.24 11.71
CA GLY A 14 -10.31 1.05 12.01
C GLY A 14 -8.91 1.24 11.41
N GLY A 15 -8.32 2.39 11.68
CA GLY A 15 -6.98 2.71 11.22
C GLY A 15 -6.91 3.40 9.86
N VAL A 16 -5.68 3.69 9.44
CA VAL A 16 -5.39 4.35 8.16
C VAL A 16 -4.89 3.30 7.17
N VAL A 17 -5.49 3.25 6.00
CA VAL A 17 -5.07 2.38 4.89
C VAL A 17 -4.35 3.22 3.84
N VAL A 18 -3.21 2.76 3.37
CA VAL A 18 -2.49 3.38 2.25
C VAL A 18 -2.13 2.33 1.20
N GLY A 19 -2.32 2.68 -0.06
CA GLY A 19 -1.87 1.86 -1.18
C GLY A 19 -0.39 2.09 -1.47
N ASP A 20 0.35 1.01 -1.68
CA ASP A 20 1.75 1.03 -2.09
C ASP A 20 1.94 0.08 -3.29
N ASP A 21 2.31 0.62 -4.43
CA ASP A 21 2.57 -0.15 -5.65
C ASP A 21 4.06 -0.40 -5.92
N GLY A 22 4.92 -0.03 -4.98
CA GLY A 22 6.37 -0.14 -5.12
C GLY A 22 7.02 1.02 -5.87
N SER A 23 6.26 1.98 -6.40
CA SER A 23 6.78 3.14 -7.11
C SER A 23 7.34 4.23 -6.19
N VAL A 24 8.17 5.11 -6.74
CA VAL A 24 8.66 6.29 -6.00
C VAL A 24 7.51 7.22 -5.58
N PRO A 25 6.51 7.52 -6.42
CA PRO A 25 5.38 8.35 -6.00
C PRO A 25 4.61 7.83 -4.80
N SER A 26 4.47 6.52 -4.64
CA SER A 26 3.75 5.93 -3.49
C SER A 26 4.47 6.11 -2.15
N ARG A 27 5.78 6.33 -2.15
CA ARG A 27 6.57 6.53 -0.93
C ARG A 27 6.08 7.73 -0.12
N GLY A 28 5.81 8.84 -0.78
CA GLY A 28 5.28 10.05 -0.12
C GLY A 28 3.93 9.81 0.55
N ALA A 29 3.07 9.06 -0.11
CA ALA A 29 1.76 8.69 0.45
C ALA A 29 1.91 7.80 1.69
N VAL A 30 2.80 6.81 1.65
CA VAL A 30 3.06 5.92 2.79
C VAL A 30 3.61 6.69 3.98
N VAL A 31 4.59 7.57 3.77
CA VAL A 31 5.17 8.39 4.83
C VAL A 31 4.12 9.33 5.44
N TRP A 32 3.33 10.00 4.61
CA TRP A 32 2.25 10.87 5.08
C TRP A 32 1.23 10.10 5.93
N ALA A 33 0.81 8.94 5.44
CA ALA A 33 -0.16 8.08 6.12
C ALA A 33 0.38 7.58 7.47
N ALA A 34 1.66 7.23 7.55
CA ALA A 34 2.30 6.79 8.79
C ALA A 34 2.30 7.88 9.85
N LYS A 35 2.63 9.10 9.47
CA LYS A 35 2.59 10.26 10.37
C LYS A 35 1.18 10.56 10.84
N ASP A 36 0.21 10.46 9.97
CA ASP A 36 -1.21 10.68 10.32
C ASP A 36 -1.73 9.59 11.25
N ALA A 37 -1.43 8.32 10.99
CA ALA A 37 -1.79 7.21 11.86
C ALA A 37 -1.16 7.36 13.26
N ALA A 38 0.11 7.76 13.32
CA ALA A 38 0.80 8.03 14.59
C ALA A 38 0.09 9.15 15.40
N ARG A 39 -0.29 10.24 14.74
CA ARG A 39 -1.03 11.34 15.39
C ARG A 39 -2.41 10.92 15.90
N ARG A 40 -3.07 10.03 15.19
CA ARG A 40 -4.38 9.47 15.58
C ARG A 40 -4.28 8.38 16.63
N GLY A 41 -3.10 7.81 16.83
CA GLY A 41 -2.91 6.64 17.70
C GLY A 41 -3.56 5.38 17.17
N VAL A 42 -3.58 5.20 15.85
CA VAL A 42 -4.19 4.04 15.17
C VAL A 42 -3.17 3.29 14.32
N THR A 43 -3.52 2.07 13.93
CA THR A 43 -2.68 1.23 13.05
C THR A 43 -2.64 1.80 11.63
N LEU A 44 -1.46 1.76 11.02
CA LEU A 44 -1.28 1.95 9.59
C LEU A 44 -1.35 0.61 8.88
N HIS A 45 -2.25 0.49 7.93
CA HIS A 45 -2.34 -0.67 7.04
C HIS A 45 -1.76 -0.29 5.67
N VAL A 46 -0.63 -0.89 5.31
CA VAL A 46 -0.02 -0.71 3.99
C VAL A 46 -0.44 -1.88 3.11
N LEU A 47 -1.14 -1.57 2.04
CA LEU A 47 -1.73 -2.56 1.15
C LEU A 47 -1.07 -2.51 -0.21
N GLN A 48 -0.55 -3.64 -0.65
CA GLN A 48 -0.06 -3.83 -2.02
C GLN A 48 -0.93 -4.86 -2.73
N ALA A 49 -1.60 -4.43 -3.78
CA ALA A 49 -2.24 -5.33 -4.73
C ALA A 49 -1.18 -5.91 -5.66
N TRP A 50 -1.29 -7.19 -5.98
CA TRP A 50 -0.31 -7.88 -6.80
C TRP A 50 -0.96 -8.83 -7.80
N SER A 51 -0.21 -9.12 -8.84
CA SER A 51 -0.47 -10.19 -9.80
C SER A 51 0.81 -11.00 -9.99
N ILE A 52 0.71 -12.16 -10.61
CA ILE A 52 1.88 -13.01 -10.91
C ILE A 52 2.90 -12.25 -11.76
N THR A 53 2.45 -11.34 -12.63
CA THR A 53 3.33 -10.55 -13.49
C THR A 53 4.04 -9.40 -12.75
N SER A 54 3.48 -8.91 -11.65
CA SER A 54 4.04 -7.80 -10.87
C SER A 54 4.78 -8.24 -9.60
N ALA A 55 4.49 -9.44 -9.10
CA ALA A 55 5.05 -9.94 -7.85
C ALA A 55 6.53 -10.33 -8.01
N PRO A 56 7.35 -10.18 -6.94
CA PRO A 56 8.69 -10.75 -6.93
C PRO A 56 8.63 -12.28 -7.00
N ARG A 57 9.59 -12.89 -7.66
CA ARG A 57 9.64 -14.35 -7.77
C ARG A 57 9.88 -14.98 -6.40
N PRO A 58 9.05 -15.96 -5.99
CA PRO A 58 9.32 -16.72 -4.77
C PRO A 58 10.63 -17.51 -4.86
N ALA A 59 11.24 -17.79 -3.71
CA ALA A 59 12.44 -18.63 -3.63
C ALA A 59 12.22 -20.05 -4.19
N SER A 60 10.98 -20.53 -4.16
CA SER A 60 10.57 -21.83 -4.74
C SER A 60 10.44 -21.83 -6.27
N TRP A 61 10.58 -20.66 -6.91
CA TRP A 61 10.47 -20.56 -8.36
C TRP A 61 11.67 -21.22 -9.05
N THR A 62 11.38 -22.10 -10.00
CA THR A 62 12.37 -22.70 -10.90
C THR A 62 11.78 -22.76 -12.31
N PRO A 63 12.62 -22.78 -13.38
CA PRO A 63 12.12 -22.96 -14.74
C PRO A 63 11.28 -24.22 -14.87
N GLY A 64 10.07 -24.09 -15.45
CA GLY A 64 9.12 -25.19 -15.61
C GLY A 64 8.26 -25.52 -14.39
N TYR A 65 8.46 -24.83 -13.26
CA TYR A 65 7.63 -24.96 -12.07
C TYR A 65 6.96 -23.63 -11.73
N VAL A 66 5.65 -23.65 -11.56
CA VAL A 66 4.88 -22.46 -11.13
C VAL A 66 4.57 -22.61 -9.64
N PRO A 67 5.11 -21.75 -8.79
CA PRO A 67 4.79 -21.76 -7.36
C PRO A 67 3.30 -21.56 -7.10
N ALA A 68 2.80 -22.08 -5.99
CA ALA A 68 1.42 -21.84 -5.54
C ALA A 68 1.20 -20.36 -5.17
N LEU A 69 -0.04 -19.88 -5.26
CA LEU A 69 -0.37 -18.49 -4.91
C LEU A 69 0.12 -18.05 -3.53
N PRO A 70 0.03 -18.88 -2.47
CA PRO A 70 0.57 -18.50 -1.16
C PRO A 70 2.07 -18.19 -1.16
N ASP A 71 2.86 -18.84 -2.01
CA ASP A 71 4.30 -18.57 -2.12
C ASP A 71 4.55 -17.20 -2.76
N TRP A 72 3.74 -16.83 -3.75
CA TRP A 72 3.78 -15.49 -4.35
C TRP A 72 3.37 -14.42 -3.37
N GLU A 73 2.30 -14.64 -2.63
CA GLU A 73 1.83 -13.73 -1.59
C GLU A 73 2.89 -13.50 -0.52
N ALA A 74 3.50 -14.57 -0.03
CA ALA A 74 4.59 -14.49 0.96
C ALA A 74 5.78 -13.66 0.45
N ALA A 75 6.14 -13.79 -0.82
CA ALA A 75 7.21 -13.00 -1.43
C ALA A 75 6.86 -11.50 -1.49
N VAL A 76 5.60 -11.18 -1.80
CA VAL A 76 5.11 -9.78 -1.80
C VAL A 76 5.15 -9.20 -0.39
N VAL A 77 4.65 -9.93 0.59
CA VAL A 77 4.60 -9.49 2.00
C VAL A 77 6.01 -9.25 2.54
N GLU A 78 6.94 -10.16 2.28
CA GLU A 78 8.34 -10.02 2.72
C GLU A 78 8.98 -8.74 2.16
N LYS A 79 8.85 -8.53 0.85
CA LYS A 79 9.40 -7.34 0.19
C LYS A 79 8.75 -6.05 0.66
N LEU A 80 7.43 -6.06 0.81
CA LEU A 80 6.66 -4.92 1.31
C LEU A 80 7.05 -4.58 2.75
N GLY A 81 7.16 -5.59 3.62
CA GLY A 81 7.56 -5.42 5.01
C GLY A 81 8.95 -4.80 5.15
N ALA A 82 9.93 -5.30 4.39
CA ALA A 82 11.29 -4.77 4.38
C ALA A 82 11.31 -3.30 3.90
N ARG A 83 10.56 -3.00 2.85
CA ARG A 83 10.45 -1.65 2.32
C ARG A 83 9.81 -0.68 3.31
N CYS A 84 8.75 -1.08 4.00
CA CYS A 84 8.12 -0.26 5.04
C CYS A 84 9.07 -0.03 6.21
N THR A 85 9.82 -1.03 6.63
CA THR A 85 10.81 -0.90 7.71
C THR A 85 11.85 0.17 7.37
N ASP A 86 12.39 0.15 6.16
CA ASP A 86 13.37 1.14 5.70
C ASP A 86 12.75 2.53 5.56
N LEU A 87 11.60 2.61 4.89
CA LEU A 87 10.95 3.87 4.58
C LEU A 87 10.45 4.61 5.83
N LEU A 88 10.01 3.87 6.83
CA LEU A 88 9.41 4.41 8.05
C LEU A 88 10.34 4.36 9.27
N ALA A 89 11.64 4.16 9.05
CA ALA A 89 12.63 4.06 10.13
C ALA A 89 12.60 5.24 11.10
N ASP A 90 12.33 6.45 10.60
CA ASP A 90 12.25 7.67 11.38
C ASP A 90 10.85 7.99 11.93
N THR A 91 9.86 7.13 11.69
CA THR A 91 8.49 7.33 12.16
C THR A 91 8.25 6.50 13.41
N ALA A 92 8.32 7.15 14.57
CA ALA A 92 8.09 6.49 15.85
C ALA A 92 6.59 6.43 16.18
N GLY A 93 6.22 5.46 17.02
CA GLY A 93 4.90 5.39 17.66
C GLY A 93 3.78 4.89 16.75
N VAL A 94 4.07 4.30 15.62
CA VAL A 94 3.07 3.72 14.73
C VAL A 94 3.23 2.20 14.63
N VAL A 95 2.11 1.50 14.69
CA VAL A 95 2.04 0.07 14.35
C VAL A 95 1.69 -0.04 12.88
N VAL A 96 2.48 -0.79 12.13
CA VAL A 96 2.31 -0.97 10.68
C VAL A 96 1.97 -2.43 10.41
N GLU A 97 0.85 -2.66 9.77
CA GLU A 97 0.47 -3.97 9.24
C GLU A 97 0.56 -3.92 7.72
N VAL A 98 1.27 -4.88 7.13
CA VAL A 98 1.41 -5.00 5.68
C VAL A 98 0.47 -6.07 5.14
N HIS A 99 -0.20 -5.75 4.05
CA HIS A 99 -1.19 -6.62 3.41
C HIS A 99 -0.86 -6.78 1.93
N ALA A 100 -0.73 -8.01 1.49
CA ALA A 100 -0.63 -8.34 0.07
C ALA A 100 -1.97 -8.90 -0.41
N VAL A 101 -2.52 -8.34 -1.47
CA VAL A 101 -3.83 -8.73 -2.00
C VAL A 101 -3.69 -9.09 -3.48
N HIS A 102 -4.06 -10.32 -3.83
CA HIS A 102 -4.10 -10.77 -5.21
C HIS A 102 -5.38 -10.22 -5.89
N ASP A 103 -5.33 -8.95 -6.27
CA ASP A 103 -6.46 -8.24 -6.87
C ASP A 103 -5.96 -7.00 -7.63
N ARG A 104 -6.87 -6.28 -8.24
CA ARG A 104 -6.61 -4.95 -8.83
C ARG A 104 -6.47 -3.91 -7.71
N PRO A 105 -5.53 -2.96 -7.82
CA PRO A 105 -5.26 -1.99 -6.76
C PRO A 105 -6.49 -1.20 -6.30
N ALA A 106 -7.26 -0.65 -7.23
CA ALA A 106 -8.44 0.14 -6.87
C ALA A 106 -9.47 -0.67 -6.12
N ARG A 107 -9.76 -1.88 -6.59
CA ARG A 107 -10.72 -2.78 -5.94
C ARG A 107 -10.28 -3.18 -4.54
N ALA A 108 -9.01 -3.52 -4.36
CA ALA A 108 -8.45 -3.88 -3.07
C ALA A 108 -8.57 -2.74 -2.06
N LEU A 109 -8.25 -1.51 -2.48
CA LEU A 109 -8.35 -0.32 -1.62
C LEU A 109 -9.81 0.04 -1.29
N ILE A 110 -10.72 -0.06 -2.26
CA ILE A 110 -12.13 0.21 -2.05
C ILE A 110 -12.73 -0.79 -1.04
N GLU A 111 -12.41 -2.08 -1.18
CA GLU A 111 -12.86 -3.08 -0.21
C GLU A 111 -12.25 -2.84 1.18
N ALA A 112 -10.98 -2.50 1.26
CA ALA A 112 -10.31 -2.16 2.53
C ALA A 112 -10.96 -0.93 3.20
N SER A 113 -11.46 0.02 2.43
CA SER A 113 -12.10 1.24 2.95
C SER A 113 -13.37 0.97 3.75
N ARG A 114 -14.00 -0.19 3.59
CA ARG A 114 -15.21 -0.55 4.36
C ARG A 114 -14.96 -0.59 5.88
N GLY A 115 -13.75 -0.95 6.30
CA GLY A 115 -13.39 -1.03 7.71
C GLY A 115 -12.41 0.04 8.17
N ALA A 116 -11.91 0.88 7.28
CA ALA A 116 -10.91 1.88 7.59
C ALA A 116 -11.53 3.21 8.06
N ASP A 117 -10.77 3.96 8.84
CA ASP A 117 -11.14 5.35 9.20
C ASP A 117 -10.75 6.33 8.08
N LEU A 118 -9.72 6.00 7.33
CA LEU A 118 -9.18 6.83 6.26
C LEU A 118 -8.44 5.95 5.24
N VAL A 119 -8.60 6.26 3.97
CA VAL A 119 -7.74 5.70 2.90
C VAL A 119 -6.87 6.81 2.33
N VAL A 120 -5.59 6.52 2.15
CA VAL A 120 -4.60 7.43 1.59
C VAL A 120 -4.10 6.86 0.26
N VAL A 121 -4.08 7.68 -0.75
CA VAL A 121 -3.54 7.35 -2.08
C VAL A 121 -2.62 8.46 -2.57
N GLY A 122 -1.62 8.10 -3.38
CA GLY A 122 -0.87 9.08 -4.14
C GLY A 122 -1.67 9.57 -5.35
N THR A 123 -1.27 10.67 -5.94
CA THR A 123 -1.91 11.20 -7.15
C THR A 123 -1.66 10.33 -8.36
N ARG A 124 -0.53 9.60 -8.39
CA ARG A 124 -0.11 8.71 -9.48
C ARG A 124 0.46 7.42 -8.93
N GLY A 125 0.31 6.35 -9.69
CA GLY A 125 0.98 5.10 -9.51
C GLY A 125 1.86 4.77 -10.72
N ARG A 126 2.17 3.49 -10.88
CA ARG A 126 2.90 3.00 -12.06
C ARG A 126 2.12 3.28 -13.34
N GLY A 127 2.82 3.72 -14.38
CA GLY A 127 2.27 3.91 -15.73
C GLY A 127 1.37 5.13 -15.91
N GLY A 128 1.37 6.07 -14.95
CA GLY A 128 0.63 7.30 -15.09
C GLY A 128 1.15 8.17 -16.23
N PHE A 129 0.25 8.81 -16.98
CA PHE A 129 0.62 9.78 -18.01
C PHE A 129 1.00 11.13 -17.38
N ALA A 130 2.04 11.75 -17.90
CA ALA A 130 2.39 13.12 -17.55
C ALA A 130 1.21 14.06 -17.89
N GLY A 131 0.78 14.89 -16.94
CA GLY A 131 -0.32 15.83 -17.13
C GLY A 131 -1.67 15.36 -16.59
N LEU A 132 -1.82 14.12 -16.15
CA LEU A 132 -3.02 13.69 -15.42
C LEU A 132 -3.00 14.26 -14.00
N VAL A 133 -4.12 14.82 -13.56
CA VAL A 133 -4.30 15.33 -12.19
C VAL A 133 -4.36 14.19 -11.20
N LEU A 134 -5.10 13.13 -11.52
CA LEU A 134 -5.21 11.90 -10.74
C LEU A 134 -4.95 10.69 -11.64
N GLY A 135 -4.20 9.72 -11.11
CA GLY A 135 -4.10 8.41 -11.72
C GLY A 135 -5.39 7.62 -11.62
N SER A 136 -5.49 6.54 -12.40
CA SER A 136 -6.67 5.68 -12.46
C SER A 136 -7.07 5.12 -11.10
N VAL A 137 -6.12 4.63 -10.31
CA VAL A 137 -6.38 4.07 -8.97
C VAL A 137 -6.92 5.15 -8.03
N ALA A 138 -6.25 6.31 -7.96
CA ALA A 138 -6.67 7.42 -7.10
C ALA A 138 -8.09 7.91 -7.47
N GLU A 139 -8.39 8.03 -8.76
CA GLU A 139 -9.71 8.46 -9.22
C GLU A 139 -10.80 7.48 -8.80
N GLN A 140 -10.61 6.19 -8.98
CA GLN A 140 -11.56 5.17 -8.61
C GLN A 140 -11.78 5.10 -7.09
N VAL A 141 -10.71 5.21 -6.31
CA VAL A 141 -10.80 5.21 -4.84
C VAL A 141 -11.56 6.43 -4.35
N VAL A 142 -11.27 7.61 -4.87
CA VAL A 142 -12.01 8.84 -4.51
C VAL A 142 -13.50 8.71 -4.82
N ARG A 143 -13.86 8.10 -5.93
CA ARG A 143 -15.26 7.93 -6.34
C ARG A 143 -16.03 6.89 -5.53
N HIS A 144 -15.37 5.81 -5.10
CA HIS A 144 -16.06 4.62 -4.62
C HIS A 144 -15.72 4.18 -3.20
N ALA A 145 -14.76 4.81 -2.53
CA ALA A 145 -14.42 4.46 -1.15
C ALA A 145 -15.60 4.67 -0.19
N TYR A 146 -15.64 3.84 0.84
CA TYR A 146 -16.67 3.88 1.89
C TYR A 146 -16.27 4.74 3.10
N CYS A 147 -15.09 5.31 3.09
CA CYS A 147 -14.58 6.21 4.13
C CYS A 147 -13.94 7.45 3.49
N PRO A 148 -13.54 8.47 4.28
CA PRO A 148 -12.78 9.59 3.77
C PRO A 148 -11.50 9.17 3.06
N VAL A 149 -11.11 9.91 2.04
CA VAL A 149 -9.91 9.67 1.23
C VAL A 149 -9.02 10.90 1.24
N THR A 150 -7.76 10.70 1.55
CA THR A 150 -6.72 11.72 1.38
C THR A 150 -5.90 11.39 0.14
N VAL A 151 -5.71 12.36 -0.71
CA VAL A 151 -4.84 12.27 -1.88
C VAL A 151 -3.56 13.04 -1.58
N VAL A 152 -2.43 12.34 -1.58
CA VAL A 152 -1.11 12.94 -1.32
C VAL A 152 -0.46 13.27 -2.65
N ARG A 153 -0.18 14.56 -2.83
CA ARG A 153 0.51 15.04 -4.03
C ARG A 153 1.97 14.65 -3.98
N GLU A 154 2.52 14.30 -5.14
CA GLU A 154 3.95 14.18 -5.30
C GLU A 154 4.59 15.56 -5.04
N GLN A 155 5.62 15.59 -4.17
CA GLN A 155 6.36 16.82 -3.94
C GLN A 155 7.25 17.09 -5.16
N VAL A 156 6.87 18.09 -5.93
CA VAL A 156 7.73 18.62 -6.97
C VAL A 156 8.68 19.61 -6.29
N HIS A 157 9.96 19.29 -6.26
CA HIS A 157 10.96 20.27 -5.87
C HIS A 157 11.02 21.32 -6.99
N HIS A 158 10.48 22.48 -6.71
CA HIS A 158 10.74 23.67 -7.55
C HIS A 158 12.14 24.17 -7.16
N ASP A 159 13.08 23.93 -8.02
CA ASP A 159 14.39 24.59 -7.93
C ASP A 159 14.28 26.09 -8.25
#